data_c9574216d210f4699deff2790f020f2b
#
_entry.id   c9574216d210f4699deff2790f020f2b
#
_cell.length_a   1.000
_cell.length_b   1.000
_cell.length_c   1.000
_cell.angle_alpha   90.00
_cell.angle_beta   90.00
_cell.angle_gamma   90.00
#
_symmetry.space_group_name_H-M   'P 1'
#
loop_
_entity.id
_entity.type
_entity.pdbx_description
1 polymer ?
#
loop_
_entity_poly.entity_id
_entity_poly.type
_entity_poly.pdbx_seq_one_letter_code
_entity_poly.pdbx_strand_id
1 'polypeptide(L)'
;MQELYVYYKLAPGQLDAARTAFEQLRVALKQPLPGLRSRLLMRPAAAGAVQTWMEIHAWAEGSADAPDDWVERLERQVAQLAGPSVGRRHVEVFVALD
;
A
#
# COMPACT_ATOMS: atom_id res chain seq x y z
N MET A 1 -17.01 0.94 -5.71
CA MET A 1 -16.15 0.77 -4.53
C MET A 1 -14.78 1.37 -4.82
N GLN A 2 -14.22 2.08 -3.86
CA GLN A 2 -12.93 2.74 -4.02
C GLN A 2 -11.78 1.76 -3.90
N GLU A 3 -10.73 1.99 -4.70
CA GLU A 3 -9.46 1.29 -4.60
C GLU A 3 -8.36 2.34 -4.52
N LEU A 4 -7.36 2.08 -3.72
CA LEU A 4 -6.24 2.98 -3.51
C LEU A 4 -4.98 2.40 -4.15
N TYR A 5 -4.37 3.17 -5.02
CA TYR A 5 -3.12 2.81 -5.68
C TYR A 5 -2.02 3.73 -5.19
N VAL A 6 -0.94 3.14 -4.67
CA VAL A 6 0.20 3.90 -4.15
C VAL A 6 1.45 3.38 -4.82
N TYR A 7 2.20 4.25 -5.49
CA TYR A 7 3.44 3.82 -6.13
C TYR A 7 4.60 4.72 -5.78
N TYR A 8 5.79 4.14 -5.78
CA TYR A 8 7.02 4.82 -5.42
C TYR A 8 8.22 4.10 -6.01
N LYS A 9 9.34 4.82 -6.11
CA LYS A 9 10.59 4.28 -6.62
C LYS A 9 11.52 3.92 -5.47
N LEU A 10 12.27 2.83 -5.65
CA LEU A 10 13.20 2.31 -4.66
C LEU A 10 14.55 2.06 -5.30
N ALA A 11 15.62 2.53 -4.66
CA ALA A 11 16.96 2.11 -4.98
C ALA A 11 17.20 0.67 -4.52
N PRO A 12 18.13 -0.09 -5.12
CA PRO A 12 18.37 -1.48 -4.76
C PRO A 12 18.63 -1.71 -3.27
N GLY A 13 19.29 -0.79 -2.60
CA GLY A 13 19.57 -0.91 -1.16
C GLY A 13 18.36 -0.70 -0.25
N GLN A 14 17.22 -0.29 -0.79
CA GLN A 14 16.01 0.00 -0.01
C GLN A 14 14.98 -1.13 -0.05
N LEU A 15 15.19 -2.15 -0.88
CA LEU A 15 14.15 -3.15 -1.18
C LEU A 15 13.74 -3.96 0.06
N ASP A 16 14.69 -4.47 0.83
CA ASP A 16 14.38 -5.29 2.00
C ASP A 16 13.65 -4.48 3.07
N ALA A 17 14.12 -3.27 3.35
CA ALA A 17 13.50 -2.40 4.33
C ALA A 17 12.08 -1.99 3.90
N ALA A 18 11.88 -1.73 2.61
CA ALA A 18 10.56 -1.39 2.08
C ALA A 18 9.61 -2.57 2.17
N ARG A 19 10.08 -3.79 1.92
CA ARG A 19 9.28 -5.00 2.06
C ARG A 19 8.83 -5.20 3.50
N THR A 20 9.75 -5.04 4.43
CA THR A 20 9.44 -5.14 5.86
C THR A 20 8.42 -4.09 6.27
N ALA A 21 8.58 -2.86 5.81
CA ALA A 21 7.65 -1.77 6.11
C ALA A 21 6.24 -2.08 5.59
N PHE A 22 6.14 -2.64 4.38
CA PHE A 22 4.84 -3.02 3.82
C PHE A 22 4.18 -4.13 4.65
N GLU A 23 4.91 -5.14 5.07
CA GLU A 23 4.37 -6.20 5.91
C GLU A 23 3.91 -5.67 7.27
N GLN A 24 4.64 -4.74 7.86
CA GLN A 24 4.24 -4.07 9.09
C GLN A 24 2.94 -3.29 8.89
N LEU A 25 2.79 -2.62 7.77
CA LEU A 25 1.56 -1.92 7.43
C LEU A 25 0.38 -2.89 7.32
N ARG A 26 0.56 -4.01 6.63
CA ARG A 26 -0.49 -5.03 6.50
C ARG A 26 -0.96 -5.53 7.87
N VAL A 27 -0.03 -5.79 8.77
CA VAL A 27 -0.36 -6.23 10.13
C VAL A 27 -1.11 -5.13 10.88
N ALA A 28 -0.63 -3.89 10.79
CA ALA A 28 -1.26 -2.76 11.48
C ALA A 28 -2.69 -2.49 10.98
N LEU A 29 -2.99 -2.81 9.72
CA LEU A 29 -4.31 -2.56 9.13
C LEU A 29 -5.33 -3.65 9.47
N LYS A 30 -4.92 -4.82 9.95
CA LYS A 30 -5.83 -5.94 10.20
C LYS A 30 -6.92 -5.61 11.21
N GLN A 31 -6.63 -4.85 12.23
CA GLN A 31 -7.57 -4.52 13.28
C GLN A 31 -8.46 -3.33 12.93
N PRO A 32 -7.92 -2.17 12.51
CA PRO A 32 -8.77 -1.03 12.14
C PRO A 32 -9.55 -1.23 10.85
N LEU A 33 -9.04 -2.03 9.91
CA LEU A 33 -9.66 -2.24 8.60
C LEU A 33 -9.64 -3.73 8.21
N PRO A 34 -10.40 -4.57 8.91
CA PRO A 34 -10.29 -6.04 8.75
C PRO A 34 -10.72 -6.56 7.38
N GLY A 35 -11.53 -5.81 6.65
CA GLY A 35 -11.96 -6.19 5.30
C GLY A 35 -11.03 -5.72 4.20
N LEU A 36 -9.96 -5.01 4.54
CA LEU A 36 -9.06 -4.47 3.55
C LEU A 36 -8.09 -5.53 3.05
N ARG A 37 -7.91 -5.58 1.73
CA ARG A 37 -6.87 -6.38 1.08
C ARG A 37 -5.78 -5.45 0.58
N SER A 38 -4.54 -5.80 0.90
CA SER A 38 -3.37 -5.03 0.48
C SER A 38 -2.43 -5.94 -0.30
N ARG A 39 -2.05 -5.49 -1.49
CA ARG A 39 -1.14 -6.22 -2.39
C ARG A 39 0.05 -5.34 -2.73
N LEU A 40 1.18 -5.98 -2.94
CA LEU A 40 2.40 -5.28 -3.35
C LEU A 40 2.86 -5.86 -4.69
N LEU A 41 3.02 -4.99 -5.68
CA LEU A 41 3.45 -5.35 -7.01
C LEU A 41 4.72 -4.60 -7.37
N MET A 42 5.45 -5.16 -8.30
CA MET A 42 6.70 -4.57 -8.79
C MET A 42 6.63 -4.49 -10.31
N ARG A 43 7.02 -3.34 -10.85
CA ARG A 43 7.21 -3.25 -12.30
C ARG A 43 8.46 -4.06 -12.67
N PRO A 44 8.41 -4.92 -13.69
CA PRO A 44 9.61 -5.66 -14.10
C PRO A 44 10.75 -4.70 -14.40
N ALA A 45 11.93 -5.01 -13.86
CA ALA A 45 13.11 -4.16 -14.00
C ALA A 45 14.36 -5.04 -14.05
N ALA A 46 15.42 -4.50 -14.65
CA ALA A 46 16.71 -5.17 -14.67
C ALA A 46 17.31 -5.25 -13.26
N ALA A 47 18.08 -6.30 -13.01
CA ALA A 47 18.76 -6.47 -11.72
C ALA A 47 19.67 -5.26 -11.46
N GLY A 48 19.62 -4.74 -10.23
CA GLY A 48 20.40 -3.58 -9.81
C GLY A 48 19.84 -2.24 -10.25
N ALA A 49 18.74 -2.22 -11.00
CA ALA A 49 18.11 -0.97 -11.42
C ALA A 49 17.19 -0.44 -10.32
N VAL A 50 16.84 0.85 -10.41
CA VAL A 50 15.77 1.43 -9.59
C VAL A 50 14.45 0.71 -9.92
N GLN A 51 13.72 0.31 -8.88
CA GLN A 51 12.46 -0.40 -9.03
C GLN A 51 11.28 0.52 -8.74
N THR A 52 10.18 0.29 -9.44
CA THR A 52 8.91 0.92 -9.12
C THR A 52 8.01 -0.13 -8.48
N TRP A 53 7.57 0.15 -7.26
CA TRP A 53 6.64 -0.71 -6.54
C TRP A 53 5.27 -0.05 -6.47
N MET A 54 4.24 -0.86 -6.43
CA MET A 54 2.86 -0.39 -6.31
C MET A 54 2.15 -1.18 -5.22
N GLU A 55 1.55 -0.45 -4.28
CA GLU A 55 0.60 -1.02 -3.32
C GLU A 55 -0.79 -0.84 -3.88
N ILE A 56 -1.61 -1.87 -3.77
CA ILE A 56 -3.02 -1.79 -4.12
C ILE A 56 -3.82 -2.17 -2.87
N HIS A 57 -4.65 -1.24 -2.42
CA HIS A 57 -5.50 -1.45 -1.26
C HIS A 57 -6.95 -1.39 -1.71
N ALA A 58 -7.69 -2.46 -1.48
CA ALA A 58 -9.09 -2.55 -1.89
C ALA A 58 -9.86 -3.37 -0.86
N TRP A 59 -11.15 -3.08 -0.74
CA TRP A 59 -12.00 -3.83 0.18
C TRP A 59 -12.31 -5.20 -0.40
N ALA A 60 -12.19 -6.24 0.42
CA ALA A 60 -12.41 -7.61 -0.04
C ALA A 60 -13.87 -7.83 -0.35
N GLU A 61 -14.14 -8.50 -1.47
CA GLU A 61 -15.49 -8.89 -1.85
C GLU A 61 -16.08 -9.82 -0.80
N GLY A 62 -17.34 -9.59 -0.43
CA GLY A 62 -18.02 -10.39 0.58
C GLY A 62 -17.75 -9.99 2.02
N SER A 63 -16.87 -9.04 2.25
CA SER A 63 -16.62 -8.49 3.58
C SER A 63 -17.69 -7.47 3.95
N ALA A 64 -17.72 -7.09 5.24
CA ALA A 64 -18.57 -5.99 5.70
C ALA A 64 -18.24 -4.71 4.92
N ASP A 65 -19.20 -3.78 4.86
CA ASP A 65 -19.01 -2.53 4.13
C ASP A 65 -17.79 -1.75 4.64
N ALA A 66 -17.04 -1.18 3.71
CA ALA A 66 -15.90 -0.35 4.04
C ALA A 66 -16.35 0.92 4.77
N PRO A 67 -15.66 1.33 5.83
CA PRO A 67 -15.89 2.65 6.40
C PRO A 67 -15.65 3.75 5.36
N ASP A 68 -16.44 4.81 5.39
CA ASP A 68 -16.29 5.91 4.42
C ASP A 68 -14.91 6.56 4.48
N ASP A 69 -14.27 6.53 5.64
CA ASP A 69 -12.97 7.15 5.90
C ASP A 69 -11.80 6.15 5.87
N TRP A 70 -11.97 5.00 5.21
CA TRP A 70 -10.95 3.96 5.26
C TRP A 70 -9.61 4.41 4.65
N VAL A 71 -9.64 5.23 3.61
CA VAL A 71 -8.41 5.76 3.00
C VAL A 71 -7.64 6.63 3.99
N GLU A 72 -8.35 7.49 4.71
CA GLU A 72 -7.75 8.35 5.73
C GLU A 72 -7.18 7.55 6.90
N ARG A 73 -7.87 6.49 7.31
CA ARG A 73 -7.38 5.59 8.36
C ARG A 73 -6.12 4.87 7.92
N LEU A 74 -6.08 4.43 6.66
CA LEU A 74 -4.89 3.79 6.10
C LEU A 74 -3.71 4.76 6.10
N GLU A 75 -3.89 5.97 5.60
CA GLU A 75 -2.82 6.97 5.55
C GLU A 75 -2.35 7.36 6.96
N ARG A 76 -3.21 7.34 7.95
CA ARG A 76 -2.83 7.56 9.35
C ARG A 76 -1.91 6.47 9.87
N GLN A 77 -2.19 5.22 9.52
CA GLN A 77 -1.30 4.11 9.89
C GLN A 77 0.06 4.23 9.22
N VAL A 78 0.09 4.63 7.95
CA VAL A 78 1.34 4.88 7.24
C VAL A 78 2.16 5.95 7.96
N ALA A 79 1.53 7.03 8.40
CA ALA A 79 2.22 8.11 9.10
C ALA A 79 2.77 7.68 10.46
N GLN A 80 2.12 6.73 11.14
CA GLN A 80 2.56 6.21 12.44
C GLN A 80 3.70 5.22 12.33
N LEU A 81 3.82 4.54 11.19
CA LEU A 81 4.88 3.56 10.98
C LEU A 81 6.12 4.29 10.48
N ALA A 82 7.14 4.37 11.34
CA ALA A 82 8.42 4.95 10.97
C ALA A 82 9.15 3.99 10.01
N GLY A 83 8.71 3.97 8.78
CA GLY A 83 9.31 3.14 7.74
C GLY A 83 10.55 3.78 7.15
N PRO A 84 11.29 3.04 6.32
CA PRO A 84 12.40 3.62 5.58
C PRO A 84 11.86 4.72 4.67
N SER A 85 12.70 5.71 4.43
CA SER A 85 12.39 6.77 3.50
C SER A 85 12.33 6.17 2.09
N VAL A 86 11.14 5.82 1.66
CA VAL A 86 10.91 5.53 0.25
C VAL A 86 10.86 6.86 -0.49
N GLY A 87 11.05 6.83 -1.78
CA GLY A 87 10.83 8.01 -2.60
C GLY A 87 9.40 8.52 -2.43
N ARG A 88 9.08 9.60 -3.11
CA ARG A 88 7.76 10.22 -3.02
C ARG A 88 6.65 9.19 -3.27
N ARG A 89 5.73 9.08 -2.32
CA ARG A 89 4.53 8.26 -2.47
C ARG A 89 3.53 8.98 -3.36
N HIS A 90 3.18 8.36 -4.48
CA HIS A 90 2.12 8.85 -5.36
C HIS A 90 0.86 8.08 -5.03
N VAL A 91 -0.19 8.79 -4.63
CA VAL A 91 -1.43 8.19 -4.15
C VAL A 91 -2.56 8.55 -5.11
N GLU A 92 -3.27 7.55 -5.62
CA GLU A 92 -4.40 7.75 -6.51
C GLU A 92 -5.57 6.90 -6.05
N VAL A 93 -6.76 7.49 -6.04
CA VAL A 93 -8.00 6.78 -5.72
C VAL A 93 -8.76 6.53 -7.01
N PHE A 94 -9.14 5.27 -7.21
CA PHE A 94 -9.97 4.87 -8.34
C PHE A 94 -11.28 4.30 -7.81
N VAL A 95 -12.33 4.41 -8.60
CA VAL A 95 -13.62 3.80 -8.30
C VAL A 95 -13.87 2.70 -9.31
N ALA A 96 -14.14 1.49 -8.82
CA ALA A 96 -14.46 0.38 -9.70
C ALA A 96 -15.80 0.62 -10.39
N LEU A 97 -15.83 0.39 -11.71
CA LEU A 97 -17.04 0.57 -12.51
C LEU A 97 -17.81 -0.74 -12.74
N ASP A 98 -17.18 -1.88 -12.49
CA ASP A 98 -17.79 -3.22 -12.61
C ASP A 98 -17.45 -4.10 -11.44
#